data_80bcfb043ca39ecd9c092edb2d672a57
#
_entry.id   80bcfb043ca39ecd9c092edb2d672a57
#
_cell.length_a   1.000
_cell.length_b   1.000
_cell.length_c   1.000
_cell.angle_alpha   90.00
_cell.angle_beta   90.00
_cell.angle_gamma   90.00
#
_symmetry.space_group_name_H-M   'P 1'
#
loop_
_entity.id
_entity.type
_entity.pdbx_description
1 polymer ?
#
loop_
_entity_poly.entity_id
_entity_poly.type
_entity_poly.pdbx_seq_one_letter_code
_entity_poly.pdbx_strand_id
1 'polypeptide(L)'
;VWNNVFSQFDNDGHGNYSELKQKNIDTGMGLERLAVVVQDVDSIFDVDTIRALRDRVCELAGKEYHKEHAWDVSIRIITDHIRSATFMISDGILPSNEGRGYVLRRIIRRAARHGRLLGIDGKFLANLSTTVIEGSKDGYPELEEKKDFILNVLTQEEDKFNKTIDQGLAILTDLEEKMTAEGKTVM
;
A
#
# COMPACT_ATOMS: atom_id res chain seq x y z
N VAL A 1 7.13 15.51 13.22
CA VAL A 1 6.17 16.03 12.22
C VAL A 1 6.87 16.89 11.18
N TRP A 2 7.83 17.70 11.60
CA TRP A 2 8.55 18.70 10.80
C TRP A 2 10.05 18.40 10.82
N ASN A 3 10.71 18.48 9.67
CA ASN A 3 12.15 18.33 9.51
C ASN A 3 12.72 19.58 8.84
N ASN A 4 13.69 20.23 9.50
CA ASN A 4 14.41 21.37 8.95
C ASN A 4 15.84 20.92 8.64
N VAL A 5 16.23 20.99 7.38
CA VAL A 5 17.57 20.64 6.90
C VAL A 5 18.31 21.92 6.55
N PHE A 6 19.47 22.12 7.15
CA PHE A 6 20.34 23.27 6.89
C PHE A 6 21.41 22.85 5.89
N SER A 7 21.36 23.40 4.68
CA SER A 7 22.38 23.17 3.65
C SER A 7 23.37 24.32 3.65
N GLN A 8 24.60 24.02 4.04
CA GLN A 8 25.69 25.01 4.12
C GLN A 8 26.83 24.70 3.16
N PHE A 9 27.03 23.43 2.82
CA PHE A 9 28.15 22.98 2.01
C PHE A 9 27.66 22.24 0.77
N ASP A 10 28.43 22.36 -0.31
CA ASP A 10 28.35 21.55 -1.51
C ASP A 10 29.37 20.42 -1.46
N ASN A 11 29.00 19.22 -1.90
CA ASN A 11 29.89 18.06 -1.98
C ASN A 11 30.15 17.73 -3.45
N ASP A 12 31.43 17.74 -3.84
CA ASP A 12 31.86 17.41 -5.21
C ASP A 12 31.75 15.92 -5.59
N GLY A 13 31.24 15.08 -4.69
CA GLY A 13 31.16 13.62 -4.87
C GLY A 13 32.48 12.88 -4.61
N HIS A 14 33.59 13.58 -4.36
CA HIS A 14 34.91 13.03 -4.05
C HIS A 14 35.31 13.21 -2.57
N GLY A 15 34.38 13.71 -1.76
CA GLY A 15 34.60 13.94 -0.33
C GLY A 15 35.09 15.34 0.03
N ASN A 16 35.21 16.26 -0.94
CA ASN A 16 35.55 17.64 -0.65
C ASN A 16 34.27 18.46 -0.47
N TYR A 17 34.29 19.35 0.52
CA TYR A 17 33.19 20.23 0.86
C TYR A 17 33.57 21.68 0.69
N SER A 18 32.80 22.44 -0.08
CA SER A 18 32.94 23.89 -0.22
C SER A 18 31.70 24.60 0.28
N GLU A 19 31.83 25.80 0.86
CA GLU A 19 30.65 26.54 1.30
C GLU A 19 29.80 26.98 0.11
N LEU A 20 28.48 26.78 0.27
CA LEU A 20 27.50 27.30 -0.69
C LEU A 20 27.54 28.82 -0.71
N LYS A 21 27.45 29.40 -1.90
CA LYS A 21 27.31 30.87 -2.07
C LYS A 21 26.06 31.41 -1.39
N GLN A 22 24.99 30.61 -1.40
CA GLN A 22 23.72 30.86 -0.70
C GLN A 22 23.40 29.69 0.17
N LYS A 23 23.38 29.91 1.49
CA LYS A 23 22.96 28.90 2.48
C LYS A 23 21.43 28.76 2.45
N ASN A 24 20.93 27.55 2.53
CA ASN A 24 19.51 27.23 2.43
C ASN A 24 19.01 26.52 3.68
N ILE A 25 17.72 26.70 3.96
CA ILE A 25 16.98 25.85 4.87
C ILE A 25 15.90 25.14 4.03
N ASP A 26 15.97 23.82 3.99
CA ASP A 26 14.97 23.00 3.34
C ASP A 26 14.08 22.35 4.39
N THR A 27 12.78 22.50 4.24
CA THR A 27 11.81 22.00 5.20
C THR A 27 10.88 20.98 4.59
N GLY A 28 10.73 19.84 5.29
CA GLY A 28 9.78 18.80 4.93
C GLY A 28 8.83 18.50 6.08
N MET A 29 7.54 18.33 5.77
CA MET A 29 6.52 17.98 6.75
C MET A 29 5.56 16.94 6.17
N GLY A 30 5.24 15.92 6.97
CA GLY A 30 4.21 14.93 6.58
C GLY A 30 2.82 15.48 6.83
N LEU A 31 2.00 15.60 5.78
CA LEU A 31 0.63 16.10 5.88
C LEU A 31 -0.20 15.26 6.87
N GLU A 32 -0.16 13.96 6.74
CA GLU A 32 -0.91 13.05 7.62
C GLU A 32 -0.41 13.12 9.07
N ARG A 33 0.90 13.31 9.28
CA ARG A 33 1.47 13.48 10.64
C ARG A 33 1.04 14.80 11.26
N LEU A 34 0.94 15.87 10.46
CA LEU A 34 0.38 17.13 10.94
C LEU A 34 -1.10 16.97 11.28
N ALA A 35 -1.86 16.30 10.42
CA ALA A 35 -3.28 16.04 10.63
C ALA A 35 -3.54 15.24 11.92
N VAL A 36 -2.70 14.26 12.26
CA VAL A 36 -2.76 13.54 13.56
C VAL A 36 -2.73 14.52 14.73
N VAL A 37 -1.81 15.48 14.70
CA VAL A 37 -1.68 16.48 15.78
C VAL A 37 -2.86 17.43 15.82
N VAL A 38 -3.30 17.93 14.65
CA VAL A 38 -4.40 18.94 14.56
C VAL A 38 -5.74 18.31 14.90
N GLN A 39 -5.96 17.05 14.52
CA GLN A 39 -7.20 16.32 14.77
C GLN A 39 -7.22 15.61 16.13
N ASP A 40 -6.10 15.66 16.88
CA ASP A 40 -5.94 15.02 18.18
C ASP A 40 -6.33 13.52 18.14
N VAL A 41 -5.74 12.79 17.19
CA VAL A 41 -5.94 11.35 17.01
C VAL A 41 -4.63 10.58 17.24
N ASP A 42 -4.70 9.28 17.55
CA ASP A 42 -3.54 8.48 17.92
C ASP A 42 -2.71 7.97 16.74
N SER A 43 -3.30 7.91 15.56
CA SER A 43 -2.66 7.29 14.39
C SER A 43 -3.01 8.01 13.10
N ILE A 44 -2.10 7.95 12.11
CA ILE A 44 -2.38 8.40 10.74
C ILE A 44 -3.57 7.66 10.11
N PHE A 45 -3.87 6.45 10.57
CA PHE A 45 -5.03 5.68 10.09
C PHE A 45 -6.37 6.16 10.68
N ASP A 46 -6.35 7.06 11.66
CA ASP A 46 -7.53 7.66 12.27
C ASP A 46 -7.81 9.07 11.75
N VAL A 47 -6.89 9.64 10.96
CA VAL A 47 -7.08 10.92 10.27
C VAL A 47 -8.23 10.81 9.26
N ASP A 48 -9.05 11.83 9.16
CA ASP A 48 -10.26 11.87 8.33
C ASP A 48 -10.05 11.38 6.88
N THR A 49 -8.99 11.84 6.21
CA THR A 49 -8.66 11.49 4.83
C THR A 49 -8.27 10.02 4.63
N ILE A 50 -7.82 9.33 5.68
CA ILE A 50 -7.40 7.92 5.61
C ILE A 50 -8.44 7.01 6.25
N ARG A 51 -9.15 7.49 7.28
CA ARG A 51 -10.12 6.72 8.04
C ARG A 51 -11.21 6.14 7.15
N ALA A 52 -11.74 6.92 6.19
CA ALA A 52 -12.77 6.43 5.27
C ALA A 52 -12.32 5.18 4.48
N LEU A 53 -11.07 5.17 4.02
CA LEU A 53 -10.49 4.02 3.32
C LEU A 53 -10.27 2.83 4.28
N ARG A 54 -9.74 3.08 5.48
CA ARG A 54 -9.57 2.07 6.53
C ARG A 54 -10.91 1.42 6.89
N ASP A 55 -11.94 2.22 7.10
CA ASP A 55 -13.28 1.75 7.46
C ASP A 55 -13.89 0.92 6.32
N ARG A 56 -13.62 1.29 5.06
CA ARG A 56 -14.03 0.48 3.90
C ARG A 56 -13.33 -0.88 3.86
N VAL A 57 -12.05 -0.96 4.24
CA VAL A 57 -11.35 -2.25 4.40
C VAL A 57 -12.01 -3.09 5.48
N CYS A 58 -12.34 -2.50 6.62
CA CYS A 58 -13.02 -3.17 7.73
C CYS A 58 -14.39 -3.72 7.31
N GLU A 59 -15.17 -2.94 6.57
CA GLU A 59 -16.49 -3.33 6.05
C GLU A 59 -16.38 -4.54 5.12
N LEU A 60 -15.46 -4.50 4.15
CA LEU A 60 -15.25 -5.61 3.22
C LEU A 60 -14.78 -6.89 3.91
N ALA A 61 -13.98 -6.75 4.97
CA ALA A 61 -13.48 -7.88 5.76
C ALA A 61 -14.49 -8.40 6.80
N GLY A 62 -15.53 -7.63 7.13
CA GLY A 62 -16.40 -7.93 8.27
C GLY A 62 -15.64 -7.93 9.60
N LYS A 63 -14.61 -7.07 9.72
CA LYS A 63 -13.72 -6.97 10.89
C LYS A 63 -13.80 -5.59 11.50
N GLU A 64 -13.62 -5.52 12.81
CA GLU A 64 -13.60 -4.27 13.57
C GLU A 64 -12.16 -3.88 13.86
N TYR A 65 -11.79 -2.64 13.55
CA TYR A 65 -10.47 -2.09 13.83
C TYR A 65 -10.26 -1.93 15.35
N HIS A 66 -9.04 -2.15 15.83
CA HIS A 66 -8.64 -2.20 17.25
C HIS A 66 -9.15 -3.41 18.05
N LYS A 67 -9.78 -4.39 17.42
CA LYS A 67 -10.26 -5.58 18.13
C LYS A 67 -9.21 -6.67 18.23
N GLU A 68 -8.39 -6.83 17.19
CA GLU A 68 -7.33 -7.83 17.13
C GLU A 68 -6.10 -7.26 16.41
N HIS A 69 -4.94 -7.35 17.04
CA HIS A 69 -3.70 -6.79 16.50
C HIS A 69 -3.35 -7.30 15.10
N ALA A 70 -3.56 -8.60 14.84
CA ALA A 70 -3.27 -9.19 13.53
C ALA A 70 -4.18 -8.63 12.43
N TRP A 71 -5.44 -8.31 12.77
CA TRP A 71 -6.35 -7.64 11.84
C TRP A 71 -5.91 -6.20 11.58
N ASP A 72 -5.55 -5.47 12.63
CA ASP A 72 -5.08 -4.08 12.51
C ASP A 72 -3.88 -3.96 11.60
N VAL A 73 -2.90 -4.86 11.74
CA VAL A 73 -1.73 -4.91 10.86
C VAL A 73 -2.14 -5.08 9.40
N SER A 74 -3.05 -6.03 9.13
CA SER A 74 -3.53 -6.30 7.77
C SER A 74 -4.34 -5.14 7.20
N ILE A 75 -5.25 -4.56 7.99
CA ILE A 75 -6.06 -3.39 7.60
C ILE A 75 -5.15 -2.20 7.25
N ARG A 76 -4.16 -1.90 8.08
CA ARG A 76 -3.20 -0.81 7.83
C ARG A 76 -2.39 -1.02 6.56
N ILE A 77 -1.90 -2.25 6.34
CA ILE A 77 -1.15 -2.59 5.13
C ILE A 77 -2.01 -2.40 3.88
N ILE A 78 -3.24 -2.89 3.88
CA ILE A 78 -4.14 -2.74 2.73
C ILE A 78 -4.42 -1.25 2.47
N THR A 79 -4.76 -0.50 3.51
CA THR A 79 -5.06 0.94 3.43
C THR A 79 -3.90 1.73 2.83
N ASP A 80 -2.67 1.53 3.34
CA ASP A 80 -1.47 2.20 2.85
C ASP A 80 -1.14 1.82 1.40
N HIS A 81 -1.18 0.52 1.11
CA HIS A 81 -0.74 0.00 -0.18
C HIS A 81 -1.70 0.32 -1.31
N ILE A 82 -3.02 0.27 -1.07
CA ILE A 82 -3.98 0.57 -2.15
C ILE A 82 -3.98 2.07 -2.49
N ARG A 83 -3.82 2.94 -1.50
CA ARG A 83 -3.65 4.38 -1.74
C ARG A 83 -2.41 4.63 -2.59
N SER A 84 -1.27 4.09 -2.19
CA SER A 84 0.00 4.21 -2.93
C SER A 84 -0.12 3.64 -4.36
N ALA A 85 -0.71 2.46 -4.53
CA ALA A 85 -0.88 1.83 -5.83
C ALA A 85 -1.77 2.66 -6.77
N THR A 86 -2.88 3.22 -6.27
CA THR A 86 -3.79 4.07 -7.03
C THR A 86 -3.06 5.28 -7.62
N PHE A 87 -2.30 6.01 -6.80
CA PHE A 87 -1.52 7.16 -7.26
C PHE A 87 -0.39 6.75 -8.22
N MET A 88 0.36 5.69 -7.91
CA MET A 88 1.44 5.22 -8.81
C MET A 88 0.91 4.85 -10.20
N ILE A 89 -0.26 4.21 -10.30
CA ILE A 89 -0.88 3.89 -11.59
C ILE A 89 -1.34 5.16 -12.31
N SER A 90 -1.93 6.11 -11.59
CA SER A 90 -2.29 7.42 -12.15
C SER A 90 -1.09 8.16 -12.73
N ASP A 91 0.08 8.04 -12.08
CA ASP A 91 1.37 8.59 -12.54
C ASP A 91 2.00 7.79 -13.70
N GLY A 92 1.30 6.78 -14.22
CA GLY A 92 1.72 6.00 -15.38
C GLY A 92 2.67 4.84 -15.08
N ILE A 93 2.81 4.43 -13.81
CA ILE A 93 3.59 3.25 -13.44
C ILE A 93 2.72 2.00 -13.61
N LEU A 94 3.24 1.00 -14.34
CA LEU A 94 2.57 -0.29 -14.52
C LEU A 94 3.31 -1.41 -13.78
N PRO A 95 2.58 -2.44 -13.27
CA PRO A 95 3.20 -3.58 -12.64
C PRO A 95 4.17 -4.30 -13.59
N SER A 96 5.42 -4.48 -13.17
CA SER A 96 6.47 -5.12 -13.97
C SER A 96 7.40 -5.97 -13.10
N ASN A 97 8.42 -6.59 -13.72
CA ASN A 97 9.42 -7.38 -13.00
C ASN A 97 10.63 -6.55 -12.54
N GLU A 98 10.73 -5.29 -12.96
CA GLU A 98 11.91 -4.45 -12.75
C GLU A 98 11.52 -3.02 -12.36
N GLY A 99 12.47 -2.32 -11.76
CA GLY A 99 12.36 -0.90 -11.46
C GLY A 99 11.15 -0.53 -10.61
N ARG A 100 10.55 0.63 -10.91
CA ARG A 100 9.38 1.15 -10.18
C ARG A 100 8.14 0.26 -10.30
N GLY A 101 7.96 -0.38 -11.46
CA GLY A 101 6.85 -1.31 -11.68
C GLY A 101 6.92 -2.58 -10.84
N TYR A 102 8.12 -3.04 -10.50
CA TYR A 102 8.31 -4.14 -9.54
C TYR A 102 7.82 -3.76 -8.14
N VAL A 103 8.13 -2.54 -7.69
CA VAL A 103 7.64 -2.04 -6.40
C VAL A 103 6.12 -1.99 -6.38
N LEU A 104 5.50 -1.42 -7.43
CA LEU A 104 4.04 -1.38 -7.58
C LEU A 104 3.43 -2.79 -7.52
N ARG A 105 3.95 -3.72 -8.33
CA ARG A 105 3.48 -5.12 -8.31
C ARG A 105 3.55 -5.72 -6.91
N ARG A 106 4.64 -5.47 -6.21
CA ARG A 106 4.88 -6.02 -4.87
C ARG A 106 3.88 -5.49 -3.84
N ILE A 107 3.56 -4.19 -3.85
CA ILE A 107 2.59 -3.61 -2.91
C ILE A 107 1.16 -4.05 -3.23
N ILE A 108 0.78 -4.16 -4.51
CA ILE A 108 -0.54 -4.69 -4.92
C ILE A 108 -0.70 -6.13 -4.40
N ARG A 109 0.26 -7.00 -4.66
CA ARG A 109 0.23 -8.40 -4.21
C ARG A 109 0.24 -8.54 -2.70
N ARG A 110 0.97 -7.67 -2.01
CA ARG A 110 0.97 -7.66 -0.53
C ARG A 110 -0.40 -7.26 0.01
N ALA A 111 -1.05 -6.25 -0.55
CA ALA A 111 -2.41 -5.88 -0.19
C ALA A 111 -3.41 -7.04 -0.44
N ALA A 112 -3.36 -7.67 -1.62
CA ALA A 112 -4.21 -8.83 -1.95
C ALA A 112 -4.01 -10.00 -0.98
N ARG A 113 -2.76 -10.31 -0.61
CA ARG A 113 -2.46 -11.34 0.39
C ARG A 113 -3.07 -11.01 1.76
N HIS A 114 -2.94 -9.77 2.22
CA HIS A 114 -3.51 -9.35 3.50
C HIS A 114 -5.04 -9.34 3.48
N GLY A 115 -5.67 -9.09 2.34
CA GLY A 115 -7.11 -9.28 2.17
C GLY A 115 -7.55 -10.72 2.43
N ARG A 116 -6.84 -11.70 1.86
CA ARG A 116 -7.10 -13.13 2.15
C ARG A 116 -6.89 -13.48 3.62
N LEU A 117 -5.88 -12.91 4.29
CA LEU A 117 -5.67 -13.13 5.73
C LEU A 117 -6.81 -12.56 6.58
N LEU A 118 -7.49 -11.53 6.12
CA LEU A 118 -8.69 -10.96 6.75
C LEU A 118 -9.97 -11.73 6.40
N GLY A 119 -9.91 -12.69 5.46
CA GLY A 119 -11.06 -13.45 4.98
C GLY A 119 -11.87 -12.74 3.89
N ILE A 120 -11.28 -11.77 3.19
CA ILE A 120 -11.94 -11.13 2.04
C ILE A 120 -11.84 -12.07 0.84
N ASP A 121 -12.98 -12.52 0.34
CA ASP A 121 -13.05 -13.39 -0.83
C ASP A 121 -13.10 -12.60 -2.13
N GLY A 122 -12.44 -13.15 -3.16
CA GLY A 122 -12.48 -12.60 -4.51
C GLY A 122 -11.59 -11.37 -4.71
N LYS A 123 -12.05 -10.47 -5.57
CA LYS A 123 -11.36 -9.23 -5.93
C LYS A 123 -11.94 -8.05 -5.16
N PHE A 124 -11.10 -7.26 -4.55
CA PHE A 124 -11.53 -6.14 -3.72
C PHE A 124 -10.70 -4.87 -3.90
N LEU A 125 -9.49 -4.97 -4.46
CA LEU A 125 -8.57 -3.83 -4.58
C LEU A 125 -9.14 -2.70 -5.44
N ALA A 126 -9.82 -3.02 -6.54
CA ALA A 126 -10.48 -2.02 -7.37
C ALA A 126 -11.59 -1.27 -6.63
N ASN A 127 -12.35 -1.96 -5.77
CA ASN A 127 -13.37 -1.33 -4.93
C ASN A 127 -12.75 -0.33 -3.95
N LEU A 128 -11.66 -0.71 -3.28
CA LEU A 128 -10.93 0.18 -2.38
C LEU A 128 -10.29 1.37 -3.11
N SER A 129 -9.76 1.15 -4.32
CA SER A 129 -9.21 2.23 -5.14
C SER A 129 -10.27 3.26 -5.52
N THR A 130 -11.52 2.86 -5.72
CA THR A 130 -12.63 3.80 -5.91
C THR A 130 -12.80 4.72 -4.71
N THR A 131 -12.69 4.20 -3.49
CA THR A 131 -12.72 5.03 -2.27
C THR A 131 -11.56 6.03 -2.20
N VAL A 132 -10.35 5.60 -2.63
CA VAL A 132 -9.19 6.51 -2.72
C VAL A 132 -9.44 7.64 -3.72
N ILE A 133 -9.95 7.30 -4.90
CA ILE A 133 -10.25 8.28 -5.96
C ILE A 133 -11.30 9.28 -5.48
N GLU A 134 -12.42 8.82 -4.94
CA GLU A 134 -13.49 9.67 -4.42
C GLU A 134 -13.01 10.63 -3.33
N GLY A 135 -12.15 10.17 -2.43
CA GLY A 135 -11.60 10.98 -1.34
C GLY A 135 -10.48 11.93 -1.76
N SER A 136 -9.94 11.80 -2.99
CA SER A 136 -8.76 12.56 -3.42
C SER A 136 -8.99 13.39 -4.68
N LYS A 137 -10.07 13.20 -5.43
CA LYS A 137 -10.32 13.79 -6.76
C LYS A 137 -10.37 15.33 -6.76
N ASP A 138 -10.74 15.96 -5.65
CA ASP A 138 -10.81 17.42 -5.57
C ASP A 138 -9.39 18.05 -5.60
N GLY A 139 -8.41 17.37 -5.03
CA GLY A 139 -7.02 17.80 -5.08
C GLY A 139 -6.22 17.18 -6.25
N TYR A 140 -6.71 16.07 -6.80
CA TYR A 140 -6.04 15.28 -7.84
C TYR A 140 -7.07 14.81 -8.88
N PRO A 141 -7.57 15.73 -9.75
CA PRO A 141 -8.63 15.43 -10.73
C PRO A 141 -8.22 14.35 -11.73
N GLU A 142 -6.93 14.16 -12.00
CA GLU A 142 -6.40 13.11 -12.86
C GLU A 142 -6.72 11.69 -12.37
N LEU A 143 -7.02 11.52 -11.10
CA LEU A 143 -7.46 10.22 -10.57
C LEU A 143 -8.84 9.83 -11.11
N GLU A 144 -9.76 10.79 -11.21
CA GLU A 144 -11.09 10.54 -11.78
C GLU A 144 -11.01 10.35 -13.30
N GLU A 145 -10.19 11.17 -13.99
CA GLU A 145 -9.98 11.06 -15.43
C GLU A 145 -9.43 9.68 -15.84
N LYS A 146 -8.56 9.09 -15.01
CA LYS A 146 -7.91 7.80 -15.25
C LYS A 146 -8.55 6.63 -14.50
N LYS A 147 -9.70 6.83 -13.88
CA LYS A 147 -10.36 5.85 -13.00
C LYS A 147 -10.45 4.46 -13.63
N ASP A 148 -11.04 4.35 -14.81
CA ASP A 148 -11.23 3.05 -15.47
C ASP A 148 -9.90 2.34 -15.75
N PHE A 149 -8.87 3.10 -16.13
CA PHE A 149 -7.55 2.57 -16.35
C PHE A 149 -6.94 2.04 -15.05
N ILE A 150 -7.00 2.80 -13.96
CA ILE A 150 -6.49 2.42 -12.64
C ILE A 150 -7.16 1.13 -12.15
N LEU A 151 -8.50 1.09 -12.19
CA LEU A 151 -9.28 -0.06 -11.73
C LEU A 151 -8.98 -1.32 -12.56
N ASN A 152 -8.80 -1.17 -13.88
CA ASN A 152 -8.46 -2.28 -14.76
C ASN A 152 -7.06 -2.85 -14.46
N VAL A 153 -6.05 -2.00 -14.27
CA VAL A 153 -4.69 -2.45 -13.92
C VAL A 153 -4.68 -3.20 -12.58
N LEU A 154 -5.36 -2.68 -11.57
CA LEU A 154 -5.47 -3.34 -10.25
C LEU A 154 -6.16 -4.70 -10.38
N THR A 155 -7.30 -4.75 -11.06
CA THR A 155 -8.06 -5.98 -11.26
C THR A 155 -7.24 -7.06 -11.97
N GLN A 156 -6.52 -6.69 -13.03
CA GLN A 156 -5.69 -7.64 -13.77
C GLN A 156 -4.53 -8.21 -12.94
N GLU A 157 -3.85 -7.36 -12.15
CA GLU A 157 -2.74 -7.83 -11.33
C GLU A 157 -3.23 -8.68 -10.14
N GLU A 158 -4.37 -8.32 -9.55
CA GLU A 158 -5.03 -9.09 -8.49
C GLU A 158 -5.46 -10.47 -9.00
N ASP A 159 -6.07 -10.55 -10.19
CA ASP A 159 -6.45 -11.82 -10.84
C ASP A 159 -5.25 -12.72 -11.09
N LYS A 160 -4.17 -12.16 -11.65
CA LYS A 160 -2.93 -12.92 -11.90
C LYS A 160 -2.34 -13.47 -10.60
N PHE A 161 -2.37 -12.66 -9.55
CA PHE A 161 -1.81 -13.06 -8.25
C PHE A 161 -2.67 -14.10 -7.55
N ASN A 162 -3.99 -13.96 -7.57
CA ASN A 162 -4.92 -14.93 -7.00
C ASN A 162 -4.75 -16.31 -7.63
N LYS A 163 -4.66 -16.40 -8.97
CA LYS A 163 -4.36 -17.65 -9.67
C LYS A 163 -3.03 -18.27 -9.25
N THR A 164 -2.00 -17.45 -9.06
CA THR A 164 -0.67 -17.92 -8.62
C THR A 164 -0.73 -18.50 -7.21
N ILE A 165 -1.45 -17.85 -6.29
CA ILE A 165 -1.64 -18.35 -4.93
C ILE A 165 -2.43 -19.65 -4.92
N ASP A 166 -3.53 -19.71 -5.65
CA ASP A 166 -4.37 -20.92 -5.71
C ASP A 166 -3.59 -22.13 -6.24
N GLN A 167 -2.78 -21.93 -7.28
CA GLN A 167 -1.87 -22.97 -7.78
C GLN A 167 -0.81 -23.38 -6.75
N GLY A 168 -0.21 -22.40 -6.05
CA GLY A 168 0.78 -22.69 -5.01
C GLY A 168 0.18 -23.46 -3.83
N LEU A 169 -1.01 -23.11 -3.40
CA LEU A 169 -1.72 -23.82 -2.33
C LEU A 169 -2.09 -25.24 -2.75
N ALA A 170 -2.55 -25.46 -3.98
CA ALA A 170 -2.85 -26.80 -4.48
C ALA A 170 -1.61 -27.70 -4.45
N ILE A 171 -0.45 -27.20 -4.91
CA ILE A 171 0.82 -27.94 -4.87
C ILE A 171 1.22 -28.25 -3.42
N LEU A 172 1.05 -27.30 -2.49
CA LEU A 172 1.36 -27.51 -1.09
C LEU A 172 0.48 -28.61 -0.47
N THR A 173 -0.82 -28.55 -0.72
CA THR A 173 -1.78 -29.58 -0.24
C THR A 173 -1.42 -30.96 -0.75
N ASP A 174 -1.13 -31.08 -2.05
CA ASP A 174 -0.68 -32.37 -2.64
C ASP A 174 0.59 -32.91 -1.99
N LEU A 175 1.53 -32.02 -1.64
CA LEU A 175 2.77 -32.40 -0.95
C LEU A 175 2.51 -32.85 0.50
N GLU A 176 1.65 -32.12 1.23
CA GLU A 176 1.26 -32.47 2.60
C GLU A 176 0.56 -33.83 2.66
N GLU A 177 -0.35 -34.10 1.73
CA GLU A 177 -1.02 -35.38 1.62
C GLU A 177 -0.04 -36.54 1.36
N LYS A 178 0.92 -36.36 0.43
CA LYS A 178 1.95 -37.36 0.13
C LYS A 178 2.86 -37.60 1.34
N MET A 179 3.31 -36.54 2.01
CA MET A 179 4.18 -36.68 3.19
C MET A 179 3.45 -37.35 4.35
N THR A 180 2.17 -37.05 4.54
CA THR A 180 1.34 -37.71 5.55
C THR A 180 1.18 -39.18 5.26
N ALA A 181 0.93 -39.54 3.99
CA ALA A 181 0.81 -40.94 3.56
C ALA A 181 2.14 -41.75 3.73
N GLU A 182 3.28 -41.08 3.60
CA GLU A 182 4.61 -41.65 3.82
C GLU A 182 5.05 -41.65 5.29
N GLY A 183 4.21 -41.14 6.23
CA GLY A 183 4.52 -41.04 7.66
C GLY A 183 5.67 -40.06 7.97
N LYS A 184 5.94 -39.11 7.07
CA LYS A 184 6.92 -38.04 7.26
C LYS A 184 6.29 -36.86 7.94
N THR A 185 6.94 -36.33 8.98
CA THR A 185 6.52 -35.09 9.66
C THR A 185 7.00 -33.89 8.84
N VAL A 186 6.08 -33.02 8.48
CA VAL A 186 6.41 -31.72 7.89
C VAL A 186 6.89 -30.80 9.00
N MET A 187 8.06 -30.20 8.84
CA MET A 187 8.53 -29.12 9.71
C MET A 187 8.37 -27.78 9.01
#